data_b839a394691221dc71210affeae81f52
#
_entry.id   b839a394691221dc71210affeae81f52
#
_cell.length_a   1.000
_cell.length_b   1.000
_cell.length_c   1.000
_cell.angle_alpha   90.00
_cell.angle_beta   90.00
_cell.angle_gamma   90.00
#
_symmetry.space_group_name_H-M   'P 1'
#
loop_
_entity.id
_entity.type
_entity.pdbx_description
1 polymer ?
#
loop_
_entity_poly.entity_id
_entity_poly.type
_entity_poly.pdbx_seq_one_letter_code
_entity_poly.pdbx_strand_id
1 'polypeptide(L)'
;MKKQIWLVLFVLLLGMATSCQKQDVNAVGKAKAGVEADVAAIKALIAEWVRLYNAEDFENVMSVFYAQNAILMSPNAPACRTKEAILLSYQKESELDIQHVDTSVAEDVRICGDSAFAWGIDTGTTTPRSGGDPVPYSVKWLMVFERQANSAWKCLYEMWNDNNPITHLP
;
A
#
# COMPACT_ATOMS: atom_id res chain seq x y z
N MET A 1 5.59 -33.79 -65.09
CA MET A 1 5.70 -32.55 -64.33
C MET A 1 4.99 -32.63 -62.97
N LYS A 2 5.11 -33.73 -62.17
CA LYS A 2 4.44 -33.89 -60.87
C LYS A 2 5.36 -34.33 -59.72
N LYS A 3 6.69 -34.26 -59.88
CA LYS A 3 7.65 -34.73 -58.86
C LYS A 3 8.50 -33.61 -58.20
N GLN A 4 8.35 -32.37 -58.55
CA GLN A 4 9.13 -31.25 -57.96
C GLN A 4 8.37 -30.42 -56.93
N ILE A 5 7.08 -30.65 -56.68
CA ILE A 5 6.28 -29.87 -55.72
C ILE A 5 6.43 -30.39 -54.27
N TRP A 6 6.89 -31.63 -54.09
CA TRP A 6 7.00 -32.26 -52.77
C TRP A 6 8.30 -31.95 -52.01
N LEU A 7 9.31 -31.42 -52.69
CA LEU A 7 10.59 -31.12 -52.03
C LEU A 7 10.64 -29.72 -51.38
N VAL A 8 9.74 -28.82 -51.76
CA VAL A 8 9.69 -27.43 -51.20
C VAL A 8 8.88 -27.35 -49.91
N LEU A 9 7.95 -28.29 -49.69
CA LEU A 9 7.13 -28.29 -48.46
C LEU A 9 7.84 -28.92 -47.25
N PHE A 10 8.93 -29.65 -47.45
CA PHE A 10 9.65 -30.33 -46.33
C PHE A 10 10.71 -29.46 -45.68
N VAL A 11 11.14 -28.37 -46.32
CA VAL A 11 12.17 -27.45 -45.79
C VAL A 11 11.55 -26.35 -44.89
N LEU A 12 10.25 -26.13 -45.00
CA LEU A 12 9.54 -25.10 -44.18
C LEU A 12 9.07 -25.57 -42.81
N LEU A 13 9.19 -26.87 -42.52
CA LEU A 13 8.76 -27.49 -41.23
C LEU A 13 9.89 -27.73 -40.23
N LEU A 14 11.16 -27.48 -40.59
CA LEU A 14 12.29 -27.62 -39.67
C LEU A 14 12.75 -26.33 -38.99
N GLY A 15 12.03 -25.22 -39.19
CA GLY A 15 12.38 -23.90 -38.62
C GLY A 15 11.71 -23.54 -37.29
N MET A 16 10.88 -24.43 -36.73
CA MET A 16 10.16 -24.17 -35.47
C MET A 16 10.64 -25.00 -34.28
N ALA A 17 11.89 -25.32 -34.23
CA ALA A 17 12.45 -26.01 -33.08
C ALA A 17 13.50 -25.14 -32.40
N THR A 18 13.17 -24.82 -31.13
CA THR A 18 14.08 -24.30 -30.11
C THR A 18 14.43 -22.82 -30.17
N SER A 19 13.42 -21.92 -30.04
CA SER A 19 13.64 -20.73 -29.24
C SER A 19 13.29 -21.06 -27.78
N CYS A 20 14.09 -21.89 -27.17
CA CYS A 20 14.22 -21.93 -25.72
C CYS A 20 14.89 -20.59 -25.36
N GLN A 21 14.10 -19.55 -25.11
CA GLN A 21 14.64 -18.30 -24.58
C GLN A 21 15.38 -18.68 -23.27
N LYS A 22 16.70 -18.57 -23.31
CA LYS A 22 17.49 -18.53 -22.08
C LYS A 22 16.92 -17.36 -21.30
N GLN A 23 16.12 -17.64 -20.27
CA GLN A 23 15.66 -16.63 -19.34
C GLN A 23 16.93 -15.97 -18.81
N ASP A 24 17.08 -14.68 -19.08
CA ASP A 24 18.25 -13.94 -18.65
C ASP A 24 18.22 -13.87 -17.13
N VAL A 25 19.04 -14.68 -16.48
CA VAL A 25 19.13 -14.80 -15.02
C VAL A 25 19.43 -13.43 -14.39
N ASN A 26 20.15 -12.58 -15.11
CA ASN A 26 20.45 -11.21 -14.68
C ASN A 26 19.21 -10.32 -14.72
N ALA A 27 18.33 -10.49 -15.71
CA ALA A 27 17.06 -9.76 -15.77
C ALA A 27 16.11 -10.16 -14.64
N VAL A 28 16.02 -11.45 -14.32
CA VAL A 28 15.23 -11.97 -13.18
C VAL A 28 15.78 -11.46 -11.86
N GLY A 29 17.11 -11.48 -11.66
CA GLY A 29 17.76 -10.96 -10.47
C GLY A 29 17.53 -9.46 -10.29
N LYS A 30 17.61 -8.67 -11.36
CA LYS A 30 17.37 -7.22 -11.33
C LYS A 30 15.90 -6.90 -11.06
N ALA A 31 14.97 -7.65 -11.64
CA ALA A 31 13.53 -7.48 -11.36
C ALA A 31 13.21 -7.79 -9.89
N LYS A 32 13.78 -8.86 -9.33
CA LYS A 32 13.61 -9.20 -7.91
C LYS A 32 14.17 -8.12 -6.98
N ALA A 33 15.36 -7.60 -7.25
CA ALA A 33 15.97 -6.52 -6.47
C ALA A 33 15.12 -5.25 -6.53
N GLY A 34 14.48 -4.94 -7.68
CA GLY A 34 13.55 -3.84 -7.81
C GLY A 34 12.33 -3.98 -6.91
N VAL A 35 11.72 -5.18 -6.89
CA VAL A 35 10.57 -5.48 -6.03
C VAL A 35 10.93 -5.35 -4.54
N GLU A 36 12.09 -5.87 -4.14
CA GLU A 36 12.55 -5.77 -2.74
C GLU A 36 12.77 -4.31 -2.31
N ALA A 37 13.32 -3.48 -3.20
CA ALA A 37 13.48 -2.04 -2.95
C ALA A 37 12.13 -1.32 -2.82
N ASP A 38 11.15 -1.67 -3.65
CA ASP A 38 9.79 -1.11 -3.58
C ASP A 38 9.07 -1.50 -2.28
N VAL A 39 9.19 -2.76 -1.86
CA VAL A 39 8.66 -3.23 -0.57
C VAL A 39 9.28 -2.45 0.59
N ALA A 40 10.60 -2.25 0.57
CA ALA A 40 11.29 -1.46 1.59
C ALA A 40 10.83 0.01 1.59
N ALA A 41 10.63 0.60 0.41
CA ALA A 41 10.16 1.98 0.27
C ALA A 41 8.75 2.17 0.84
N ILE A 42 7.82 1.23 0.58
CA ILE A 42 6.46 1.27 1.12
C ILE A 42 6.47 1.11 2.64
N LYS A 43 7.26 0.18 3.18
CA LYS A 43 7.40 0.02 4.63
C LYS A 43 7.98 1.26 5.29
N ALA A 44 8.95 1.91 4.68
CA ALA A 44 9.51 3.17 5.17
C ALA A 44 8.48 4.32 5.11
N LEU A 45 7.64 4.35 4.07
CA LEU A 45 6.56 5.32 3.95
C LEU A 45 5.50 5.16 5.05
N ILE A 46 5.14 3.92 5.40
CA ILE A 46 4.23 3.62 6.52
C ILE A 46 4.86 4.05 7.85
N ALA A 47 6.14 3.76 8.07
CA ALA A 47 6.83 4.20 9.28
C ALA A 47 6.90 5.73 9.40
N GLU A 48 7.08 6.44 8.29
CA GLU A 48 7.05 7.91 8.26
C GLU A 48 5.64 8.46 8.53
N TRP A 49 4.59 7.80 8.03
CA TRP A 49 3.21 8.13 8.38
C TRP A 49 3.00 8.04 9.90
N VAL A 50 3.41 6.93 10.55
CA VAL A 50 3.33 6.75 12.01
C VAL A 50 4.05 7.89 12.75
N ARG A 51 5.26 8.22 12.32
CA ARG A 51 6.03 9.31 12.94
C ARG A 51 5.32 10.65 12.87
N LEU A 52 4.78 10.98 11.70
CA LEU A 52 4.06 12.24 11.46
C LEU A 52 2.71 12.26 12.17
N TYR A 53 1.98 11.15 12.15
CA TYR A 53 0.69 11.01 12.82
C TYR A 53 0.83 11.19 14.34
N ASN A 54 1.79 10.50 14.97
CA ASN A 54 2.09 10.65 16.40
C ASN A 54 2.55 12.07 16.79
N ALA A 55 3.12 12.81 15.84
CA ALA A 55 3.49 14.21 16.03
C ALA A 55 2.33 15.19 15.75
N GLU A 56 1.15 14.69 15.33
CA GLU A 56 0.01 15.47 14.83
C GLU A 56 0.38 16.41 13.66
N ASP A 57 1.43 16.07 12.91
CA ASP A 57 1.89 16.82 11.74
C ASP A 57 1.13 16.40 10.48
N PHE A 58 -0.18 16.61 10.51
CA PHE A 58 -1.12 16.12 9.48
C PHE A 58 -0.92 16.77 8.10
N GLU A 59 -0.42 18.00 8.04
CA GLU A 59 -0.06 18.64 6.77
C GLU A 59 1.06 17.86 6.05
N ASN A 60 2.07 17.43 6.79
CA ASN A 60 3.11 16.59 6.25
C ASN A 60 2.63 15.17 5.98
N VAL A 61 1.71 14.60 6.75
CA VAL A 61 1.03 13.34 6.37
C VAL A 61 0.39 13.49 5.00
N MET A 62 -0.38 14.57 4.75
CA MET A 62 -1.01 14.79 3.44
C MET A 62 0.01 14.94 2.32
N SER A 63 1.13 15.62 2.55
CA SER A 63 2.12 15.88 1.52
C SER A 63 3.00 14.67 1.22
N VAL A 64 3.39 13.91 2.25
CA VAL A 64 4.33 12.78 2.16
C VAL A 64 3.61 11.47 1.81
N PHE A 65 2.52 11.17 2.49
CA PHE A 65 1.91 9.85 2.47
C PHE A 65 0.82 9.70 1.40
N TYR A 66 -0.13 10.63 1.30
CA TYR A 66 -1.29 10.48 0.41
C TYR A 66 -1.05 10.96 -1.01
N ALA A 67 -1.61 10.22 -1.98
CA ALA A 67 -1.76 10.65 -3.37
C ALA A 67 -2.75 11.81 -3.50
N GLN A 68 -2.72 12.54 -4.61
CA GLN A 68 -3.60 13.70 -4.81
C GLN A 68 -5.10 13.33 -4.80
N ASN A 69 -5.43 12.18 -5.32
CA ASN A 69 -6.79 11.63 -5.43
C ASN A 69 -7.05 10.52 -4.40
N ALA A 70 -6.37 10.55 -3.25
CA ALA A 70 -6.50 9.55 -2.22
C ALA A 70 -7.91 9.49 -1.62
N ILE A 71 -8.30 8.29 -1.18
CA ILE A 71 -9.55 8.01 -0.48
C ILE A 71 -9.25 7.29 0.83
N LEU A 72 -9.74 7.87 1.92
CA LEU A 72 -9.73 7.26 3.25
C LEU A 72 -11.13 6.74 3.60
N MET A 73 -11.19 5.49 4.03
CA MET A 73 -12.42 4.79 4.43
C MET A 73 -12.31 4.35 5.89
N SER A 74 -12.64 5.27 6.79
CA SER A 74 -12.71 4.98 8.23
C SER A 74 -13.98 4.20 8.58
N PRO A 75 -13.97 3.38 9.65
CA PRO A 75 -15.14 2.63 10.07
C PRO A 75 -16.28 3.56 10.49
N ASN A 76 -17.51 3.17 10.15
CA ASN A 76 -18.75 3.88 10.51
C ASN A 76 -18.83 5.36 10.06
N ALA A 77 -18.04 5.75 9.08
CA ALA A 77 -18.02 7.11 8.52
C ALA A 77 -18.09 7.10 6.99
N PRO A 78 -18.63 8.16 6.35
CA PRO A 78 -18.51 8.34 4.92
C PRO A 78 -17.05 8.43 4.49
N ALA A 79 -16.74 7.90 3.30
CA ALA A 79 -15.38 7.97 2.77
C ALA A 79 -14.95 9.42 2.50
N CYS A 80 -13.77 9.80 2.97
CA CYS A 80 -13.07 11.04 2.60
C CYS A 80 -12.47 10.87 1.21
N ARG A 81 -12.90 11.69 0.24
CA ARG A 81 -12.57 11.51 -1.20
C ARG A 81 -11.59 12.54 -1.75
N THR A 82 -11.03 13.38 -0.90
CA THR A 82 -9.99 14.36 -1.25
C THR A 82 -9.01 14.49 -0.09
N LYS A 83 -7.80 14.95 -0.39
CA LYS A 83 -6.79 15.18 0.64
C LYS A 83 -7.24 16.19 1.70
N GLU A 84 -8.00 17.19 1.28
CA GLU A 84 -8.57 18.20 2.21
C GLU A 84 -9.60 17.57 3.15
N ALA A 85 -10.42 16.64 2.65
CA ALA A 85 -11.37 15.90 3.49
C ALA A 85 -10.66 14.95 4.47
N ILE A 86 -9.56 14.31 4.03
CA ILE A 86 -8.73 13.47 4.89
C ILE A 86 -8.06 14.32 5.97
N LEU A 87 -7.45 15.44 5.59
CA LEU A 87 -6.84 16.39 6.54
C LEU A 87 -7.84 16.86 7.59
N LEU A 88 -9.04 17.26 7.15
CA LEU A 88 -10.10 17.70 8.06
C LEU A 88 -10.53 16.58 9.02
N SER A 89 -10.54 15.31 8.58
CA SER A 89 -10.87 14.19 9.48
C SER A 89 -9.82 14.02 10.58
N TYR A 90 -8.55 14.15 10.25
CA TYR A 90 -7.43 14.06 11.20
C TYR A 90 -7.44 15.25 12.18
N GLN A 91 -7.68 16.46 11.68
CA GLN A 91 -7.80 17.67 12.52
C GLN A 91 -8.96 17.55 13.52
N LYS A 92 -10.12 17.03 13.09
CA LYS A 92 -11.24 16.78 13.99
C LYS A 92 -10.93 15.70 15.04
N GLU A 93 -10.15 14.71 14.70
CA GLU A 93 -9.71 13.68 15.65
C GLU A 93 -8.79 14.31 16.71
N SER A 94 -7.87 15.20 16.32
CA SER A 94 -6.99 15.90 17.26
C SER A 94 -7.70 16.92 18.16
N GLU A 95 -8.89 17.39 17.78
CA GLU A 95 -9.74 18.25 18.63
C GLU A 95 -10.40 17.46 19.78
N LEU A 96 -10.44 16.12 19.70
CA LEU A 96 -10.89 15.28 20.80
C LEU A 96 -9.90 15.40 21.97
N ASP A 97 -10.42 15.30 23.19
CA ASP A 97 -9.58 15.31 24.40
C ASP A 97 -8.80 13.99 24.56
N ILE A 98 -8.15 13.55 23.50
CA ILE A 98 -7.35 12.33 23.48
C ILE A 98 -6.03 12.53 22.74
N GLN A 99 -5.01 11.84 23.18
CA GLN A 99 -3.74 11.70 22.49
C GLN A 99 -3.59 10.27 21.99
N HIS A 100 -3.27 10.09 20.73
CA HIS A 100 -2.93 8.82 20.13
C HIS A 100 -1.42 8.59 20.19
N VAL A 101 -1.02 7.36 20.50
CA VAL A 101 0.34 6.85 20.26
C VAL A 101 0.17 5.57 19.48
N ASP A 102 0.66 5.57 18.27
CA ASP A 102 0.43 4.54 17.28
C ASP A 102 1.71 3.84 16.85
N THR A 103 1.60 2.57 16.51
CA THR A 103 2.64 1.73 15.91
C THR A 103 2.01 0.88 14.82
N SER A 104 2.52 0.99 13.60
CA SER A 104 2.02 0.27 12.45
C SER A 104 3.00 -0.79 11.96
N VAL A 105 2.52 -2.00 11.74
CA VAL A 105 3.30 -3.11 11.19
C VAL A 105 2.63 -3.62 9.92
N ALA A 106 3.34 -3.48 8.80
CA ALA A 106 2.93 -4.10 7.53
C ALA A 106 3.28 -5.59 7.54
N GLU A 107 2.25 -6.43 7.60
CA GLU A 107 2.36 -7.89 7.58
C GLU A 107 2.73 -8.42 6.19
N ASP A 108 2.13 -7.87 5.14
CA ASP A 108 2.43 -8.25 3.75
C ASP A 108 2.41 -7.00 2.85
N VAL A 109 3.33 -6.96 1.88
CA VAL A 109 3.40 -5.92 0.84
C VAL A 109 3.61 -6.60 -0.49
N ARG A 110 2.72 -6.34 -1.45
CA ARG A 110 2.80 -6.92 -2.80
C ARG A 110 2.87 -5.85 -3.87
N ILE A 111 3.85 -5.98 -4.75
CA ILE A 111 4.08 -5.06 -5.86
C ILE A 111 3.43 -5.61 -7.13
N CYS A 112 2.63 -4.78 -7.82
CA CYS A 112 1.95 -5.09 -9.07
C CYS A 112 2.20 -3.97 -10.08
N GLY A 113 3.40 -3.92 -10.67
CA GLY A 113 3.82 -2.84 -11.57
C GLY A 113 3.91 -1.51 -10.82
N ASP A 114 3.14 -0.52 -11.26
CA ASP A 114 3.09 0.81 -10.63
C ASP A 114 2.01 0.91 -9.52
N SER A 115 1.42 -0.20 -9.16
CA SER A 115 0.52 -0.32 -8.01
C SER A 115 1.08 -1.29 -6.99
N ALA A 116 0.75 -1.08 -5.73
CA ALA A 116 1.04 -2.03 -4.67
C ALA A 116 -0.12 -2.06 -3.68
N PHE A 117 -0.25 -3.18 -2.97
CA PHE A 117 -1.14 -3.25 -1.82
C PHE A 117 -0.39 -3.83 -0.62
N ALA A 118 -0.76 -3.33 0.54
CA ALA A 118 -0.25 -3.83 1.81
C ALA A 118 -1.40 -3.94 2.80
N TRP A 119 -1.29 -4.88 3.72
CA TRP A 119 -2.14 -4.93 4.88
C TRP A 119 -1.31 -5.09 6.14
N GLY A 120 -1.88 -4.70 7.26
CA GLY A 120 -1.18 -4.76 8.52
C GLY A 120 -2.07 -4.47 9.71
N ILE A 121 -1.40 -4.30 10.83
CA ILE A 121 -2.03 -4.06 12.12
C ILE A 121 -1.38 -2.82 12.72
N ASP A 122 -2.24 -1.91 13.20
CA ASP A 122 -1.81 -0.86 14.11
C ASP A 122 -2.19 -1.24 15.52
N THR A 123 -1.29 -0.93 16.43
CA THR A 123 -1.50 -1.04 17.86
C THR A 123 -1.04 0.24 18.52
N GLY A 124 -1.76 0.66 19.54
CA GLY A 124 -1.43 1.89 20.21
C GLY A 124 -2.23 2.10 21.49
N THR A 125 -2.19 3.31 21.97
CA THR A 125 -2.98 3.77 23.10
C THR A 125 -3.65 5.09 22.80
N THR A 126 -4.85 5.27 23.31
CA THR A 126 -5.51 6.57 23.43
C THR A 126 -5.48 7.00 24.89
N THR A 127 -5.00 8.20 25.17
CA THR A 127 -4.93 8.76 26.51
C THR A 127 -5.69 10.07 26.55
N PRO A 128 -6.65 10.29 27.50
CA PRO A 128 -7.28 11.60 27.67
C PRO A 128 -6.23 12.68 28.00
N ARG A 129 -6.25 13.82 27.28
CA ARG A 129 -5.32 14.95 27.55
C ARG A 129 -5.61 15.60 28.90
N SER A 130 -6.87 15.55 29.35
CA SER A 130 -7.31 16.00 30.67
C SER A 130 -6.82 15.11 31.82
N GLY A 131 -6.17 13.99 31.54
CA GLY A 131 -5.66 12.99 32.48
C GLY A 131 -6.53 11.75 32.55
N GLY A 132 -5.87 10.63 32.79
CA GLY A 132 -6.50 9.29 32.85
C GLY A 132 -5.52 8.22 32.41
N ASP A 133 -5.94 6.95 32.51
CA ASP A 133 -5.14 5.81 32.11
C ASP A 133 -5.16 5.64 30.59
N PRO A 134 -4.04 5.27 29.95
CA PRO A 134 -3.99 4.90 28.55
C PRO A 134 -4.90 3.70 28.24
N VAL A 135 -5.73 3.81 27.23
CA VAL A 135 -6.60 2.74 26.74
C VAL A 135 -5.96 2.12 25.50
N PRO A 136 -5.55 0.85 25.52
CA PRO A 136 -4.97 0.20 24.35
C PRO A 136 -6.03 -0.04 23.28
N TYR A 137 -5.61 0.06 22.01
CA TYR A 137 -6.41 -0.30 20.86
C TYR A 137 -5.60 -1.14 19.86
N SER A 138 -6.31 -1.83 18.98
CA SER A 138 -5.74 -2.55 17.86
C SER A 138 -6.71 -2.47 16.69
N VAL A 139 -6.17 -2.11 15.53
CA VAL A 139 -6.91 -2.04 14.27
C VAL A 139 -6.17 -2.82 13.19
N LYS A 140 -6.88 -3.29 12.19
CA LYS A 140 -6.32 -3.84 10.95
C LYS A 140 -6.60 -2.90 9.81
N TRP A 141 -5.67 -2.80 8.89
CA TRP A 141 -5.77 -1.90 7.75
C TRP A 141 -5.40 -2.61 6.45
N LEU A 142 -5.93 -2.08 5.36
CA LEU A 142 -5.56 -2.40 3.98
C LEU A 142 -5.31 -1.08 3.24
N MET A 143 -4.17 -0.99 2.58
CA MET A 143 -3.76 0.16 1.79
C MET A 143 -3.42 -0.25 0.37
N VAL A 144 -3.77 0.59 -0.59
CA VAL A 144 -3.32 0.51 -1.97
C VAL A 144 -2.43 1.70 -2.25
N PHE A 145 -1.27 1.45 -2.82
CA PHE A 145 -0.29 2.47 -3.18
C PHE A 145 -0.18 2.60 -4.69
N GLU A 146 0.13 3.78 -5.17
CA GLU A 146 0.49 4.06 -6.55
C GLU A 146 1.88 4.69 -6.64
N ARG A 147 2.61 4.34 -7.71
CA ARG A 147 3.91 4.93 -8.01
C ARG A 147 3.71 6.23 -8.77
N GLN A 148 4.30 7.29 -8.26
CA GLN A 148 4.28 8.60 -8.87
C GLN A 148 5.30 8.72 -10.02
N ALA A 149 5.16 9.73 -10.87
CA ALA A 149 6.09 9.98 -11.99
C ALA A 149 7.56 10.15 -11.56
N ASN A 150 7.80 10.59 -10.33
CA ASN A 150 9.13 10.71 -9.73
C ASN A 150 9.60 9.41 -9.04
N SER A 151 8.93 8.30 -9.29
CA SER A 151 9.16 6.98 -8.68
C SER A 151 8.87 6.85 -7.18
N ALA A 152 8.34 7.88 -6.52
CA ALA A 152 7.90 7.80 -5.14
C ALA A 152 6.58 7.02 -5.03
N TRP A 153 6.38 6.29 -3.95
CA TRP A 153 5.11 5.66 -3.63
C TRP A 153 4.22 6.61 -2.82
N LYS A 154 2.89 6.57 -3.08
CA LYS A 154 1.88 7.31 -2.32
C LYS A 154 0.67 6.40 -2.06
N CYS A 155 0.05 6.53 -0.89
CA CYS A 155 -1.19 5.86 -0.56
C CYS A 155 -2.35 6.46 -1.37
N LEU A 156 -3.04 5.61 -2.14
CA LEU A 156 -4.20 5.96 -2.95
C LEU A 156 -5.50 5.60 -2.26
N TYR A 157 -5.57 4.42 -1.64
CA TYR A 157 -6.71 3.98 -0.86
C TYR A 157 -6.24 3.46 0.48
N GLU A 158 -6.95 3.87 1.51
CA GLU A 158 -6.77 3.37 2.86
C GLU A 158 -8.12 2.99 3.45
N MET A 159 -8.16 1.82 4.06
CA MET A 159 -9.30 1.33 4.84
C MET A 159 -8.77 0.68 6.12
N TRP A 160 -9.45 0.95 7.23
CA TRP A 160 -9.12 0.31 8.49
C TRP A 160 -10.38 -0.08 9.28
N ASN A 161 -10.23 -1.01 10.20
CA ASN A 161 -11.29 -1.47 11.08
C ASN A 161 -10.72 -1.90 12.43
N ASP A 162 -11.51 -1.71 13.48
CA ASP A 162 -11.19 -2.20 14.79
C ASP A 162 -11.04 -3.73 14.79
N ASN A 163 -10.10 -4.24 15.60
CA ASN A 163 -9.92 -5.67 15.87
C ASN A 163 -10.77 -6.14 17.04
N ASN A 164 -11.28 -5.21 17.86
CA ASN A 164 -12.15 -5.56 18.97
C ASN A 164 -13.56 -5.89 18.48
N PRO A 165 -14.23 -6.90 19.09
CA PRO A 165 -15.62 -7.19 18.78
C PRO A 165 -16.50 -5.97 19.07
N ILE A 166 -17.45 -5.69 18.17
CA ILE A 166 -18.51 -4.72 18.47
C ILE A 166 -19.34 -5.30 19.63
N THR A 167 -19.17 -4.75 20.84
CA THR A 167 -19.87 -5.20 22.04
C THR A 167 -21.33 -4.73 22.12
N HIS A 168 -21.78 -3.97 21.12
CA HIS A 168 -23.12 -3.37 21.09
C HIS A 168 -23.82 -3.68 19.76
N LEU A 169 -24.21 -4.93 19.58
CA LEU A 169 -25.42 -5.21 18.81
C LEU A 169 -26.56 -5.32 19.83
N PRO A 170 -27.60 -4.51 19.70
CA PRO A 170 -28.80 -4.65 20.55
C PRO A 170 -29.49 -5.98 20.33
#